data_ca29b4ed59b92720770274bdcc59435d
#
_entry.id   ca29b4ed59b92720770274bdcc59435d
#
_cell.length_a   1.000
_cell.length_b   1.000
_cell.length_c   1.000
_cell.angle_alpha   90.00
_cell.angle_beta   90.00
_cell.angle_gamma   90.00
#
_symmetry.space_group_name_H-M   'P 1'
#
loop_
_entity.id
_entity.type
_entity.pdbx_description
1 polymer ?
#
loop_
_entity_poly.entity_id
_entity_poly.type
_entity_poly.pdbx_seq_one_letter_code
_entity_poly.pdbx_strand_id
1 'polypeptide(L)'
;MKIIIGIPAFNEEKNIAGIISKLKRITKDIIVCNDGSTDLTADIAEEMGALVINHEKNLGYGGAIRSIFLKAKDLNGDVLVTFDADGQHRIEDIDKVINPILEGQSDIVIGSRFLDDNEKEVPQYRK
;
A
#
# COMPACT_ATOMS: atom_id res chain seq x y z
N MET A 1 10.08 -2.54 -14.53
CA MET A 1 9.77 -3.08 -13.18
C MET A 1 8.41 -2.59 -12.73
N LYS A 2 7.58 -3.51 -12.30
CA LYS A 2 6.22 -3.15 -11.89
C LYS A 2 6.17 -2.93 -10.39
N ILE A 3 5.96 -1.69 -10.00
CA ILE A 3 5.89 -1.30 -8.60
C ILE A 3 4.43 -1.15 -8.22
N ILE A 4 4.02 -1.87 -7.20
CA ILE A 4 2.65 -1.80 -6.70
C ILE A 4 2.68 -1.19 -5.30
N ILE A 5 1.79 -0.24 -5.06
CA ILE A 5 1.66 0.35 -3.75
C ILE A 5 0.32 -0.09 -3.18
N GLY A 6 0.36 -0.67 -2.00
CA GLY A 6 -0.84 -1.16 -1.34
C GLY A 6 -1.19 -0.32 -0.15
N ILE A 7 -2.46 0.01 -0.01
CA ILE A 7 -2.95 0.85 1.06
C ILE A 7 -4.04 0.12 1.84
N PRO A 8 -3.73 -0.31 3.07
CA PRO A 8 -4.80 -0.82 3.92
C PRO A 8 -5.58 0.37 4.47
N ALA A 9 -6.89 0.33 4.34
CA ALA A 9 -7.72 1.47 4.72
C ALA A 9 -8.96 1.03 5.47
N PHE A 10 -9.27 1.76 6.52
CA PHE A 10 -10.49 1.56 7.28
C PHE A 10 -10.99 2.92 7.71
N ASN A 11 -12.12 3.34 7.13
CA ASN A 11 -12.73 4.64 7.41
C ASN A 11 -11.76 5.79 7.24
N GLU A 12 -11.15 5.84 6.04
CA GLU A 12 -10.17 6.88 5.73
C GLU A 12 -10.67 7.81 4.62
N GLU A 13 -11.98 8.03 4.53
CA GLU A 13 -12.52 8.83 3.44
C GLU A 13 -11.92 10.23 3.38
N LYS A 14 -11.48 10.76 4.52
CA LYS A 14 -10.92 12.12 4.54
C LYS A 14 -9.51 12.18 3.98
N ASN A 15 -8.79 11.07 4.00
CA ASN A 15 -7.39 11.09 3.61
C ASN A 15 -7.09 10.34 2.32
N ILE A 16 -7.96 9.39 1.97
CA ILE A 16 -7.61 8.44 0.92
C ILE A 16 -7.38 9.08 -0.44
N ALA A 17 -8.19 10.10 -0.79
CA ALA A 17 -8.05 10.72 -2.10
C ALA A 17 -6.72 11.44 -2.23
N GLY A 18 -6.33 12.18 -1.20
CA GLY A 18 -5.07 12.91 -1.24
C GLY A 18 -3.88 11.98 -1.31
N ILE A 19 -3.95 10.88 -0.58
CA ILE A 19 -2.87 9.91 -0.58
C ILE A 19 -2.73 9.27 -1.95
N ILE A 20 -3.83 8.82 -2.54
CA ILE A 20 -3.77 8.20 -3.86
C ILE A 20 -3.24 9.19 -4.89
N SER A 21 -3.71 10.42 -4.82
CA SER A 21 -3.28 11.43 -5.76
C SER A 21 -1.76 11.61 -5.74
N LYS A 22 -1.19 11.62 -4.55
CA LYS A 22 0.26 11.78 -4.43
C LYS A 22 1.01 10.54 -4.88
N LEU A 23 0.49 9.37 -4.53
CA LEU A 23 1.17 8.13 -4.88
C LEU A 23 1.14 7.86 -6.37
N LYS A 24 0.18 8.42 -7.08
CA LYS A 24 0.12 8.24 -8.53
C LYS A 24 1.30 8.87 -9.24
N ARG A 25 2.02 9.74 -8.57
CA ARG A 25 3.24 10.29 -9.14
C ARG A 25 4.35 9.25 -9.20
N ILE A 26 4.22 8.21 -8.40
CA ILE A 26 5.24 7.17 -8.31
C ILE A 26 4.88 5.99 -9.19
N THR A 27 3.64 5.55 -9.11
CA THR A 27 3.18 4.43 -9.91
C THR A 27 1.69 4.54 -10.12
N LYS A 28 1.21 3.97 -11.21
CA LYS A 28 -0.22 3.91 -11.46
C LYS A 28 -0.84 2.67 -10.84
N ASP A 29 -0.02 1.75 -10.36
CA ASP A 29 -0.51 0.47 -9.84
C ASP A 29 -0.71 0.57 -8.33
N ILE A 30 -1.90 1.00 -7.94
CA ILE A 30 -2.23 1.22 -6.54
C ILE A 30 -3.39 0.31 -6.17
N ILE A 31 -3.21 -0.44 -5.09
CA ILE A 31 -4.23 -1.31 -4.54
C ILE A 31 -4.68 -0.71 -3.21
N VAL A 32 -5.99 -0.58 -3.04
CA VAL A 32 -6.53 -0.17 -1.74
C VAL A 32 -7.32 -1.34 -1.19
N CYS A 33 -6.98 -1.78 0.00
CA CYS A 33 -7.77 -2.80 0.67
C CYS A 33 -8.70 -2.11 1.65
N ASN A 34 -9.97 -2.08 1.30
CA ASN A 34 -11.00 -1.50 2.14
C ASN A 34 -11.40 -2.55 3.16
N ASP A 35 -10.95 -2.36 4.38
CA ASP A 35 -11.10 -3.37 5.43
C ASP A 35 -12.39 -3.18 6.21
N GLY A 36 -13.50 -3.21 5.49
CA GLY A 36 -14.81 -3.14 6.12
C GLY A 36 -15.25 -1.73 6.50
N SER A 37 -14.80 -0.72 5.76
CA SER A 37 -15.19 0.67 6.06
C SER A 37 -16.69 0.87 5.92
N THR A 38 -17.21 1.76 6.75
CA THR A 38 -18.62 2.14 6.69
C THR A 38 -18.83 3.50 6.04
N ASP A 39 -17.75 4.14 5.63
CA ASP A 39 -17.82 5.44 4.99
C ASP A 39 -17.55 5.30 3.48
N LEU A 40 -17.16 6.37 2.82
CA LEU A 40 -16.97 6.38 1.38
C LEU A 40 -15.55 6.03 0.94
N THR A 41 -14.76 5.43 1.81
CA THR A 41 -13.38 5.10 1.50
C THR A 41 -13.25 4.34 0.18
N ALA A 42 -14.01 3.26 0.02
CA ALA A 42 -13.90 2.44 -1.17
C ALA A 42 -14.34 3.20 -2.43
N ASP A 43 -15.44 3.94 -2.30
CA ASP A 43 -15.96 4.68 -3.46
C ASP A 43 -14.95 5.70 -3.95
N ILE A 44 -14.34 6.40 -3.01
CA ILE A 44 -13.34 7.42 -3.37
C ILE A 44 -12.13 6.78 -4.01
N ALA A 45 -11.68 5.67 -3.46
CA ALA A 45 -10.51 4.99 -4.01
C ALA A 45 -10.77 4.54 -5.44
N GLU A 46 -11.96 4.00 -5.70
CA GLU A 46 -12.29 3.58 -7.06
C GLU A 46 -12.33 4.75 -8.02
N GLU A 47 -12.92 5.86 -7.58
CA GLU A 47 -12.98 7.05 -8.43
C GLU A 47 -11.60 7.57 -8.76
N MET A 48 -10.66 7.38 -7.86
CA MET A 48 -9.29 7.83 -8.08
C MET A 48 -8.48 6.88 -8.94
N GLY A 49 -9.08 5.77 -9.34
CA GLY A 49 -8.41 4.84 -10.22
C GLY A 49 -7.64 3.74 -9.55
N ALA A 50 -7.79 3.58 -8.25
CA ALA A 50 -7.14 2.50 -7.55
C ALA A 50 -7.92 1.20 -7.74
N LEU A 51 -7.21 0.08 -7.64
CA LEU A 51 -7.86 -1.21 -7.62
C LEU A 51 -8.27 -1.47 -6.17
N VAL A 52 -9.55 -1.70 -5.94
CA VAL A 52 -10.06 -1.81 -4.58
C VAL A 52 -10.41 -3.26 -4.25
N ILE A 53 -9.92 -3.73 -3.12
CA ILE A 53 -10.31 -5.01 -2.55
C ILE A 53 -11.25 -4.68 -1.39
N ASN A 54 -12.43 -5.29 -1.38
CA ASN A 54 -13.40 -5.03 -0.32
C ASN A 54 -13.54 -6.24 0.58
N HIS A 55 -13.29 -6.04 1.87
CA HIS A 55 -13.59 -7.02 2.88
C HIS A 55 -15.01 -6.75 3.38
N GLU A 56 -15.77 -7.82 3.58
CA GLU A 56 -17.14 -7.65 4.06
C GLU A 56 -17.17 -7.15 5.50
N LYS A 57 -16.12 -7.42 6.24
CA LYS A 57 -16.00 -6.97 7.60
C LYS A 57 -14.55 -6.68 7.90
N ASN A 58 -14.32 -5.98 8.97
CA ASN A 58 -12.97 -5.62 9.37
C ASN A 58 -12.20 -6.87 9.77
N LEU A 59 -11.13 -7.15 9.07
CA LEU A 59 -10.26 -8.29 9.37
C LEU A 59 -8.98 -7.86 10.06
N GLY A 60 -8.79 -6.56 10.24
CA GLY A 60 -7.61 -6.05 10.88
C GLY A 60 -6.48 -5.78 9.92
N TYR A 61 -5.45 -5.15 10.43
CA TYR A 61 -4.32 -4.72 9.61
C TYR A 61 -3.66 -5.93 8.92
N GLY A 62 -3.43 -7.00 9.66
CA GLY A 62 -2.81 -8.18 9.07
C GLY A 62 -3.61 -8.79 7.95
N GLY A 63 -4.94 -8.81 8.11
CA GLY A 63 -5.80 -9.31 7.05
C GLY A 63 -5.75 -8.45 5.81
N ALA A 64 -5.71 -7.14 6.00
CA ALA A 64 -5.63 -6.22 4.88
C ALA A 64 -4.31 -6.37 4.14
N ILE A 65 -3.22 -6.46 4.86
CA ILE A 65 -1.90 -6.64 4.25
C ILE A 65 -1.84 -7.95 3.48
N ARG A 66 -2.42 -9.00 4.04
CA ARG A 66 -2.42 -10.29 3.36
C ARG A 66 -3.17 -10.21 2.03
N SER A 67 -4.32 -9.57 2.03
CA SER A 67 -5.10 -9.44 0.81
C SER A 67 -4.34 -8.64 -0.24
N ILE A 68 -3.68 -7.56 0.19
CA ILE A 68 -2.87 -6.75 -0.72
C ILE A 68 -1.73 -7.58 -1.29
N PHE A 69 -1.06 -8.34 -0.45
CA PHE A 69 0.06 -9.16 -0.88
C PHE A 69 -0.37 -10.17 -1.93
N LEU A 70 -1.48 -10.86 -1.68
CA LEU A 70 -1.98 -11.85 -2.62
C LEU A 70 -2.37 -11.21 -3.94
N LYS A 71 -2.98 -10.03 -3.89
CA LYS A 71 -3.37 -9.35 -5.12
C LYS A 71 -2.16 -8.87 -5.89
N ALA A 72 -1.15 -8.39 -5.20
CA ALA A 72 0.07 -7.95 -5.87
C ALA A 72 0.73 -9.12 -6.60
N LYS A 73 0.74 -10.30 -5.99
CA LYS A 73 1.27 -11.47 -6.66
C LYS A 73 0.46 -11.81 -7.89
N ASP A 74 -0.85 -11.72 -7.77
CA ASP A 74 -1.76 -11.99 -8.88
C ASP A 74 -1.46 -11.08 -10.06
N LEU A 75 -1.11 -9.86 -9.79
CA LEU A 75 -0.83 -8.86 -10.81
C LEU A 75 0.60 -8.91 -11.31
N ASN A 76 1.38 -9.85 -10.83
CA ASN A 76 2.78 -10.01 -11.21
C ASN A 76 3.60 -8.78 -10.88
N GLY A 77 3.35 -8.20 -9.71
CA GLY A 77 4.16 -7.09 -9.26
C GLY A 77 5.57 -7.52 -8.92
N ASP A 78 6.53 -6.69 -9.25
CA ASP A 78 7.92 -6.96 -8.92
C ASP A 78 8.24 -6.46 -7.52
N VAL A 79 7.60 -5.37 -7.13
CA VAL A 79 7.83 -4.74 -5.84
C VAL A 79 6.49 -4.36 -5.25
N LEU A 80 6.31 -4.64 -3.98
CA LEU A 80 5.11 -4.18 -3.27
C LEU A 80 5.55 -3.32 -2.09
N VAL A 81 5.03 -2.10 -2.05
CA VAL A 81 5.25 -1.20 -0.93
C VAL A 81 3.90 -0.93 -0.30
N THR A 82 3.81 -1.06 1.02
CA THR A 82 2.56 -0.71 1.71
C THR A 82 2.69 0.67 2.32
N PHE A 83 1.58 1.38 2.35
CA PHE A 83 1.55 2.75 2.83
C PHE A 83 0.26 2.95 3.61
N ASP A 84 0.37 3.39 4.85
CA ASP A 84 -0.82 3.57 5.69
C ASP A 84 -1.61 4.79 5.27
N ALA A 85 -2.93 4.67 5.31
CA ALA A 85 -3.82 5.71 4.85
C ALA A 85 -4.13 6.76 5.91
N ASP A 86 -3.53 6.66 7.07
CA ASP A 86 -3.86 7.56 8.16
C ASP A 86 -3.16 8.92 8.09
N GLY A 87 -2.35 9.12 7.05
CA GLY A 87 -1.70 10.41 6.86
C GLY A 87 -0.46 10.61 7.68
N GLN A 88 -0.02 9.62 8.41
CA GLN A 88 1.15 9.77 9.26
C GLN A 88 2.46 9.56 8.53
N HIS A 89 2.41 8.99 7.34
CA HIS A 89 3.61 8.71 6.58
C HIS A 89 3.78 9.73 5.47
N ARG A 90 5.03 9.97 5.13
CA ARG A 90 5.34 10.98 4.13
C ARG A 90 5.65 10.30 2.81
N ILE A 91 5.12 10.87 1.75
CA ILE A 91 5.33 10.32 0.43
C ILE A 91 6.81 10.27 0.08
N GLU A 92 7.55 11.26 0.54
CA GLU A 92 8.99 11.31 0.26
C GLU A 92 9.74 10.10 0.80
N ASP A 93 9.20 9.49 1.84
CA ASP A 93 9.87 8.33 2.43
C ASP A 93 9.78 7.12 1.53
N ILE A 94 8.81 7.07 0.63
CA ILE A 94 8.67 5.95 -0.27
C ILE A 94 9.86 5.86 -1.21
N ASP A 95 10.35 6.98 -1.68
CA ASP A 95 11.51 6.98 -2.56
C ASP A 95 12.72 6.34 -1.88
N LYS A 96 12.87 6.58 -0.59
CA LYS A 96 13.99 6.01 0.14
C LYS A 96 13.89 4.50 0.23
N VAL A 97 12.67 3.97 0.20
CA VAL A 97 12.47 2.54 0.23
C VAL A 97 12.63 1.95 -1.15
N ILE A 98 12.10 2.62 -2.15
CA ILE A 98 12.05 2.07 -3.50
C ILE A 98 13.40 2.11 -4.20
N ASN A 99 14.19 3.15 -3.99
CA ASN A 99 15.44 3.28 -4.72
C ASN A 99 16.37 2.09 -4.58
N PRO A 100 16.63 1.57 -3.38
CA PRO A 100 17.46 0.37 -3.27
C PRO A 100 16.86 -0.82 -4.00
N ILE A 101 15.53 -0.89 -4.07
CA ILE A 101 14.87 -2.00 -4.73
C ILE A 101 15.02 -1.90 -6.24
N LEU A 102 14.97 -0.69 -6.76
CA LEU A 102 15.15 -0.49 -8.19
C LEU A 102 16.53 -0.93 -8.64
N GLU A 103 17.44 -1.08 -7.69
CA GLU A 103 18.77 -1.59 -8.00
C GLU A 103 18.82 -3.10 -7.95
N GLY A 104 17.68 -3.74 -7.85
CA GLY A 104 17.61 -5.18 -7.96
C GLY A 104 17.77 -5.93 -6.66
N GLN A 105 17.49 -5.29 -5.56
CA GLN A 105 17.79 -5.89 -4.27
C GLN A 105 16.67 -6.72 -3.68
N SER A 106 15.42 -6.42 -4.00
CA SER A 106 14.32 -7.07 -3.34
C SER A 106 13.12 -7.18 -4.24
N ASP A 107 12.26 -8.14 -3.93
CA ASP A 107 11.02 -8.31 -4.67
C ASP A 107 9.88 -7.60 -3.99
N ILE A 108 9.82 -7.69 -2.66
CA ILE A 108 8.70 -7.15 -1.91
C ILE A 108 9.24 -6.45 -0.68
N VAL A 109 8.72 -5.25 -0.45
CA VAL A 109 9.07 -4.48 0.73
C VAL A 109 7.80 -4.00 1.37
N ILE A 110 7.69 -4.14 2.66
CA ILE A 110 6.60 -3.58 3.42
C ILE A 110 7.09 -2.29 4.02
N GLY A 111 6.44 -1.28 3.54
CA GLY A 111 6.83 0.05 3.49
C GLY A 111 7.13 0.93 4.59
N SER A 112 6.44 2.01 4.57
CA SER A 112 6.92 3.20 5.21
C SER A 112 6.93 3.15 6.71
N ARG A 113 6.14 2.29 7.32
CA ARG A 113 6.13 2.33 8.77
C ARG A 113 7.44 1.87 9.38
N PHE A 114 8.27 1.18 8.61
CA PHE A 114 9.57 0.78 9.13
C PHE A 114 10.55 1.91 9.23
N LEU A 115 10.31 2.94 8.47
CA LEU A 115 11.24 4.05 8.45
C LEU A 115 11.22 4.80 9.77
N ASP A 116 10.13 4.68 10.48
CA ASP A 116 10.02 5.35 11.77
C ASP A 116 10.55 4.51 12.91
N ASP A 117 10.46 3.20 12.76
CA ASP A 117 10.85 2.32 13.83
C ASP A 117 12.28 1.91 13.68
N ASN A 118 12.47 0.80 13.08
CA ASN A 118 13.81 0.31 12.88
C ASN A 118 13.74 -0.80 11.87
N GLU A 119 14.80 -0.97 11.18
CA GLU A 119 14.83 -1.88 10.07
C GLU A 119 14.75 -3.33 10.49
N LYS A 120 15.05 -3.61 11.72
CA LYS A 120 14.99 -5.00 12.15
C LYS A 120 13.57 -5.52 12.14
N GLU A 121 12.61 -4.63 12.07
CA GLU A 121 11.23 -5.02 11.97
C GLU A 121 10.81 -5.35 10.56
N VAL A 122 11.65 -5.09 9.62
CA VAL A 122 11.29 -5.27 8.21
C VAL A 122 11.13 -6.75 7.91
N PRO A 123 9.93 -7.16 7.49
CA PRO A 123 9.74 -8.55 7.09
C PRO A 123 10.58 -8.84 5.87
N GLN A 124 11.06 -10.04 5.80
CA GLN A 124 11.92 -10.42 4.71
C GLN A 124 11.15 -11.26 3.73
N TYR A 125 10.66 -10.63 2.69
CA TYR A 125 9.92 -11.33 1.65
C TYR A 125 10.78 -11.56 0.42
N ARG A 126 12.05 -11.34 0.55
CA ARG A 126 12.96 -11.65 -0.54
C ARG A 126 13.08 -13.14 -0.70
N LYS A 127 13.38 -13.50 -1.89
CA LYS A 127 13.61 -14.91 -2.20
C LYS A 127 14.98 -15.33 -1.80
#